data_d5713bdf042796d02ad65304be923d16
#
_entry.id   d5713bdf042796d02ad65304be923d16
#
_cell.length_a   1.000
_cell.length_b   1.000
_cell.length_c   1.000
_cell.angle_alpha   90.00
_cell.angle_beta   90.00
_cell.angle_gamma   90.00
#
_symmetry.space_group_name_H-M   'P 1'
#
loop_
_entity.id
_entity.type
_entity.pdbx_description
1 polymer ?
#
loop_
_entity_poly.entity_id
_entity_poly.type
_entity_poly.pdbx_seq_one_letter_code
_entity_poly.pdbx_strand_id
1 'polypeptide(L)'
;MKLTTTPAWQALAAHADTLRQQHLRDLFAADSERFARLSLHHDGLLLDYSKQRVTAETMALLRQLADTADFTGWRQKLCAGAAINHTEGRSARHMDLRAGE
;
A
#
# COMPACT_ATOMS: atom_id res chain seq x y z
N MET A 1 12.31 3.72 -15.50
CA MET A 1 12.61 4.32 -14.18
C MET A 1 12.65 3.21 -13.14
N LYS A 2 13.72 3.15 -12.38
CA LYS A 2 13.77 2.23 -11.24
C LYS A 2 13.05 2.88 -10.06
N LEU A 3 12.09 2.17 -9.51
CA LEU A 3 11.32 2.65 -8.36
C LEU A 3 12.23 2.96 -7.16
N THR A 4 13.26 2.13 -6.95
CA THR A 4 14.17 2.25 -5.81
C THR A 4 15.06 3.49 -5.85
N THR A 5 15.16 4.17 -6.99
CA THR A 5 15.94 5.40 -7.11
C THR A 5 15.10 6.66 -6.95
N THR A 6 13.78 6.52 -6.77
CA THR A 6 12.89 7.68 -6.65
C THR A 6 12.97 8.28 -5.24
N PRO A 7 12.72 9.60 -5.10
CA PRO A 7 12.67 10.23 -3.78
C PRO A 7 11.64 9.59 -2.84
N ALA A 8 10.50 9.13 -3.38
CA ALA A 8 9.47 8.48 -2.56
C ALA A 8 9.98 7.20 -1.94
N TRP A 9 10.71 6.37 -2.69
CA TRP A 9 11.32 5.16 -2.16
C TRP A 9 12.40 5.48 -1.13
N GLN A 10 13.25 6.46 -1.41
CA GLN A 10 14.33 6.85 -0.50
C GLN A 10 13.77 7.34 0.84
N ALA A 11 12.70 8.13 0.79
CA ALA A 11 12.04 8.62 2.01
C ALA A 11 11.46 7.46 2.82
N LEU A 12 10.83 6.49 2.16
CA LEU A 12 10.26 5.32 2.83
C LEU A 12 11.35 4.45 3.45
N ALA A 13 12.47 4.26 2.75
CA ALA A 13 13.60 3.48 3.27
C ALA A 13 14.19 4.12 4.53
N ALA A 14 14.36 5.44 4.54
CA ALA A 14 14.83 6.15 5.72
C ALA A 14 13.85 6.02 6.90
N HIS A 15 12.56 6.11 6.61
CA HIS A 15 11.51 5.92 7.62
C HIS A 15 11.53 4.51 8.20
N ALA A 16 11.76 3.49 7.36
CA ALA A 16 11.85 2.11 7.81
C ALA A 16 12.99 1.91 8.80
N ASP A 17 14.13 2.55 8.57
CA ASP A 17 15.25 2.47 9.50
C ASP A 17 14.91 3.06 10.87
N THR A 18 14.15 4.15 10.89
CA THR A 18 13.66 4.75 12.12
C THR A 18 12.72 3.80 12.86
N LEU A 19 11.80 3.16 12.12
CA LEU A 19 10.80 2.26 12.72
C LEU A 19 11.39 0.97 13.28
N ARG A 20 12.52 0.51 12.77
CA ARG A 20 13.14 -0.73 13.24
C ARG A 20 13.46 -0.68 14.73
N GLN A 21 13.69 0.50 15.26
CA GLN A 21 14.06 0.70 16.66
C GLN A 21 12.86 0.85 17.57
N GLN A 22 11.64 0.90 17.00
CA GLN A 22 10.43 1.07 17.79
C GLN A 22 9.72 -0.26 17.98
N HIS A 23 9.32 -0.52 19.22
CA HIS A 23 8.53 -1.70 19.52
C HIS A 23 7.04 -1.41 19.29
N LEU A 24 6.30 -2.42 18.85
CA LEU A 24 4.87 -2.27 18.59
C LEU A 24 4.11 -1.79 19.83
N ARG A 25 4.51 -2.26 21.02
CA ARG A 25 3.93 -1.82 22.28
C ARG A 25 4.05 -0.31 22.46
N ASP A 26 5.20 0.26 22.06
CA ASP A 26 5.44 1.69 22.20
C ASP A 26 4.56 2.48 21.22
N LEU A 27 4.32 1.93 20.03
CA LEU A 27 3.44 2.55 19.05
C LEU A 27 1.99 2.61 19.56
N PHE A 28 1.52 1.56 20.23
CA PHE A 28 0.19 1.57 20.83
C PHE A 28 0.13 2.52 22.04
N ALA A 29 1.19 2.57 22.85
CA ALA A 29 1.22 3.46 24.01
C ALA A 29 1.23 4.93 23.61
N ALA A 30 1.86 5.26 22.48
CA ALA A 30 1.94 6.63 22.00
C ALA A 30 0.64 7.14 21.37
N ASP A 31 -0.25 6.25 20.93
CA ASP A 31 -1.48 6.63 20.26
C ASP A 31 -2.63 5.72 20.70
N SER A 32 -3.49 6.23 21.57
CA SER A 32 -4.65 5.46 22.07
C SER A 32 -5.68 5.19 20.98
N GLU A 33 -5.63 5.95 19.88
CA GLU A 33 -6.54 5.79 18.73
C GLU A 33 -5.94 4.94 17.62
N ARG A 34 -4.85 4.24 17.90
CA ARG A 34 -4.11 3.51 16.87
C ARG A 34 -4.97 2.49 16.13
N PHE A 35 -5.77 1.71 16.85
CA PHE A 35 -6.66 0.75 16.21
C PHE A 35 -7.64 1.44 15.25
N ALA A 36 -8.25 2.53 15.72
CA ALA A 36 -9.22 3.26 14.90
C ALA A 36 -8.58 3.85 13.64
N ARG A 37 -7.35 4.37 13.76
CA ARG A 37 -6.65 4.97 12.62
C ARG A 37 -6.16 3.93 11.62
N LEU A 38 -5.80 2.73 12.10
CA LEU A 38 -5.18 1.69 11.29
C LEU A 38 -6.11 0.50 11.11
N SER A 39 -7.38 0.78 10.91
CA SER A 39 -8.38 -0.22 10.55
C SER A 39 -9.35 0.35 9.54
N LEU A 40 -9.88 -0.52 8.70
CA LEU A 40 -10.90 -0.18 7.71
C LEU A 40 -12.06 -1.15 7.85
N HIS A 41 -13.27 -0.61 7.81
CA HIS A 41 -14.48 -1.40 7.89
C HIS A 41 -15.33 -1.15 6.65
N HIS A 42 -15.69 -2.23 5.94
CA HIS A 42 -16.49 -2.12 4.72
C HIS A 42 -17.31 -3.39 4.54
N ASP A 43 -18.62 -3.23 4.38
CA ASP A 43 -19.56 -4.33 4.10
C ASP A 43 -19.42 -5.51 5.09
N GLY A 44 -19.27 -5.22 6.37
CA GLY A 44 -19.12 -6.26 7.39
C GLY A 44 -17.72 -6.86 7.47
N LEU A 45 -16.80 -6.41 6.64
CA LEU A 45 -15.39 -6.81 6.70
C LEU A 45 -14.59 -5.78 7.48
N LEU A 46 -13.70 -6.25 8.33
CA LEU A 46 -12.77 -5.40 9.07
C LEU A 46 -11.36 -5.75 8.68
N LEU A 47 -10.63 -4.76 8.19
CA LEU A 47 -9.18 -4.88 7.95
C LEU A 47 -8.47 -4.15 9.09
N ASP A 48 -7.78 -4.91 9.93
CA ASP A 48 -7.00 -4.37 11.05
C ASP A 48 -5.52 -4.49 10.72
N TYR A 49 -4.86 -3.37 10.45
CA TYR A 49 -3.42 -3.33 10.21
C TYR A 49 -2.68 -2.58 11.31
N SER A 50 -3.31 -2.42 12.48
CA SER A 50 -2.71 -1.74 13.64
C SER A 50 -1.52 -2.49 14.21
N LYS A 51 -1.43 -3.80 13.96
CA LYS A 51 -0.33 -4.65 14.45
C LYS A 51 0.87 -4.67 13.52
N GLN A 52 0.78 -4.00 12.38
CA GLN A 52 1.94 -3.79 11.51
C GLN A 52 2.81 -2.65 12.08
N ARG A 53 4.10 -2.68 11.80
CA ARG A 53 5.00 -1.61 12.23
C ARG A 53 4.86 -0.41 11.29
N VAL A 54 3.72 0.26 11.38
CA VAL A 54 3.41 1.43 10.56
C VAL A 54 2.86 2.53 11.43
N THR A 55 3.03 3.76 10.98
CA THR A 55 2.46 4.94 11.60
C THR A 55 1.67 5.72 10.54
N ALA A 56 1.04 6.82 10.94
CA ALA A 56 0.38 7.69 9.98
C ALA A 56 1.36 8.21 8.93
N GLU A 57 2.60 8.52 9.36
CA GLU A 57 3.66 8.94 8.45
C GLU A 57 4.00 7.83 7.45
N THR A 58 4.06 6.57 7.91
CA THR A 58 4.29 5.43 7.03
C THR A 58 3.24 5.36 5.93
N MET A 59 1.96 5.53 6.30
CA MET A 59 0.87 5.47 5.34
C MET A 59 0.97 6.59 4.30
N ALA A 60 1.36 7.80 4.73
CA ALA A 60 1.56 8.91 3.81
C ALA A 60 2.70 8.62 2.83
N LEU A 61 3.80 8.05 3.31
CA LEU A 61 4.94 7.70 2.46
C LEU A 61 4.59 6.58 1.48
N LEU A 62 3.80 5.61 1.90
CA LEU A 62 3.34 4.54 1.01
C LEU A 62 2.43 5.08 -0.08
N ARG A 63 1.57 6.05 0.23
CA ARG A 63 0.73 6.69 -0.78
C ARG A 63 1.57 7.45 -1.79
N GLN A 64 2.61 8.16 -1.34
CA GLN A 64 3.52 8.85 -2.25
C GLN A 64 4.23 7.86 -3.17
N LEU A 65 4.65 6.72 -2.65
CA LEU A 65 5.28 5.69 -3.46
C LEU A 65 4.29 5.13 -4.49
N ALA A 66 3.06 4.87 -4.09
CA ALA A 66 2.02 4.39 -4.99
C ALA A 66 1.76 5.38 -6.12
N ASP A 67 1.71 6.67 -5.80
CA ASP A 67 1.53 7.71 -6.82
C ASP A 67 2.72 7.78 -7.77
N THR A 68 3.94 7.66 -7.25
CA THR A 68 5.16 7.65 -8.05
C THR A 68 5.17 6.46 -9.00
N ALA A 69 4.68 5.31 -8.55
CA ALA A 69 4.60 4.09 -9.36
C ALA A 69 3.36 4.06 -10.27
N ASP A 70 2.55 5.10 -10.24
CA ASP A 70 1.30 5.20 -11.02
C ASP A 70 0.33 4.07 -10.70
N PHE A 71 0.12 3.81 -9.43
CA PHE A 71 -0.76 2.73 -8.98
C PHE A 71 -2.17 2.85 -9.58
N THR A 72 -2.71 4.07 -9.59
CA THR A 72 -4.06 4.30 -10.12
C THR A 72 -4.13 3.96 -11.61
N GLY A 73 -3.11 4.38 -12.38
CA GLY A 73 -3.06 4.08 -13.82
C GLY A 73 -2.94 2.59 -14.09
N TRP A 74 -2.09 1.89 -13.35
CA TRP A 74 -1.93 0.45 -13.51
C TRP A 74 -3.19 -0.31 -13.10
N ARG A 75 -3.87 0.14 -12.04
CA ARG A 75 -5.14 -0.45 -11.63
C ARG A 75 -6.18 -0.32 -12.74
N GLN A 76 -6.26 0.84 -13.36
CA GLN A 76 -7.18 1.06 -14.47
C GLN A 76 -6.87 0.15 -15.67
N LYS A 77 -5.57 -0.01 -15.97
CA LYS A 77 -5.14 -0.91 -17.04
C LYS A 77 -5.49 -2.35 -16.73
N LEU A 78 -5.32 -2.78 -15.50
CA LEU A 78 -5.66 -4.14 -15.05
C LEU A 78 -7.17 -4.39 -15.25
N CYS A 79 -8.01 -3.48 -14.78
CA CYS A 79 -9.45 -3.61 -14.88
C CYS A 79 -9.93 -3.54 -16.33
N ALA A 80 -9.23 -2.79 -17.19
CA ALA A 80 -9.55 -2.67 -18.61
C ALA A 80 -9.01 -3.83 -19.45
N GLY A 81 -8.22 -4.72 -18.86
CA GLY A 81 -7.66 -5.87 -19.57
C GLY A 81 -6.43 -5.57 -20.40
N ALA A 82 -5.74 -4.44 -20.12
CA ALA A 82 -4.50 -4.13 -20.82
C ALA A 82 -3.40 -5.13 -20.45
N ALA A 83 -2.40 -5.29 -21.31
CA ALA A 83 -1.25 -6.13 -21.04
C ALA A 83 -0.35 -5.43 -20.03
N ILE A 84 -0.28 -5.95 -18.80
CA ILE A 84 0.51 -5.37 -17.73
C ILE A 84 1.73 -6.21 -17.34
N ASN A 85 1.79 -7.46 -17.80
CA ASN A 85 2.94 -8.32 -17.57
C ASN A 85 3.94 -8.11 -18.71
N HIS A 86 5.00 -7.36 -18.42
CA HIS A 86 6.00 -7.02 -19.43
C HIS A 86 6.78 -8.22 -19.95
N THR A 87 6.89 -9.28 -19.14
CA THR A 87 7.63 -10.48 -19.51
C THR A 87 6.85 -11.33 -20.52
N GLU A 88 5.55 -11.48 -20.30
CA GLU A 88 4.71 -12.35 -21.13
C GLU A 88 3.88 -11.59 -22.17
N GLY A 89 3.70 -10.30 -21.96
CA GLY A 89 2.89 -9.48 -22.86
C GLY A 89 1.40 -9.83 -22.85
N ARG A 90 0.93 -10.50 -21.80
CA ARG A 90 -0.46 -10.91 -21.66
C ARG A 90 -1.23 -9.97 -20.77
N SER A 91 -2.51 -9.80 -21.04
CA SER A 91 -3.39 -9.08 -20.13
C SER A 91 -3.78 -9.99 -18.96
N ALA A 92 -3.91 -9.38 -17.76
CA ALA A 92 -4.42 -10.09 -16.59
C ALA A 92 -5.93 -9.86 -16.55
N ARG A 93 -6.71 -10.92 -16.75
CA ARG A 93 -8.15 -10.80 -16.91
C ARG A 93 -8.96 -11.47 -15.82
N HIS A 94 -8.34 -11.80 -14.71
CA HIS A 94 -9.07 -12.41 -13.60
C HIS A 94 -10.17 -11.51 -13.03
N MET A 95 -10.08 -10.19 -13.23
CA MET A 95 -11.15 -9.28 -12.84
C MET A 95 -12.42 -9.48 -13.64
N ASP A 96 -12.33 -9.99 -14.86
CA ASP A 96 -13.49 -10.25 -15.70
C ASP A 96 -14.44 -11.27 -15.06
N LEU A 97 -13.89 -12.23 -14.31
CA LEU A 97 -14.68 -13.24 -13.62
C LEU A 97 -15.52 -12.66 -12.49
N ARG A 98 -15.10 -11.54 -11.94
CA ARG A 98 -15.77 -10.89 -10.81
C ARG A 98 -16.64 -9.72 -11.23
N ALA A 99 -16.49 -9.27 -12.47
CA ALA A 99 -17.27 -8.16 -12.97
C ALA A 99 -18.73 -8.54 -13.22
N GLY A 100 -19.05 -9.83 -13.32
CA GLY A 100 -20.36 -10.32 -13.63
C GLY A 100 -20.69 -10.16 -15.12
N GLU A 101 -21.92 -10.22 -15.44
CA GLU A 101 -22.38 -10.06 -16.84
C GLU A 101 -22.76 -8.65 -17.15
#